data_b783bc7d177dce0b436967794a1bd05c
#
_entry.id   b783bc7d177dce0b436967794a1bd05c
#
_cell.length_a   1.000
_cell.length_b   1.000
_cell.length_c   1.000
_cell.angle_alpha   90.00
_cell.angle_beta   90.00
_cell.angle_gamma   90.00
#
_symmetry.space_group_name_H-M   'P 1'
#
loop_
_entity.id
_entity.type
_entity.pdbx_description
1 polymer ?
#
loop_
_entity_poly.entity_id
_entity_poly.type
_entity_poly.pdbx_seq_one_letter_code
_entity_poly.pdbx_strand_id
1 'polypeptide(L)'
;MADPDVDLEARLAEQDSFEPPADFVEQANVTDPDIYDEFEANWPDCWTQAADLLDWEAEYTEILDDSNPPFYEWFADGELNAAANCLDRHLDERGDEAAIEWVGEPTDEANRTYTYQELHDEVNAFAAALRAQGVEEDDIVTLYMPMIPELPIAMLACARIGAPHSVVFAGFSADALATRMNSADSEHLVTCDGYYRRGDPLNHFEKATEGLADVDHDTDTIVVNRLPDADSFDHDLSAHDTYADLVAAHDGETVDPVSRSAEDMLFLMYTSGTTGQPKGVKHTTGGYLSWATWTSHAVLDIKPEDTYFCAADIGWITGHSYIVYGPLALGTTTMMYEGTPDYPDRHRLWEIIEEYDANQLYTAPTAIRSFMKWGTEYPDVHDLS
;
A
#
# COMPACT_ATOMS: atom_id res chain seq x y z
N MET A 1 5.19 6.55 44.70
CA MET A 1 4.27 7.03 43.65
C MET A 1 4.68 8.45 43.34
N ALA A 2 5.22 8.70 42.17
CA ALA A 2 5.55 10.06 41.73
C ALA A 2 4.24 10.82 41.50
N ASP A 3 4.22 12.10 41.86
CA ASP A 3 3.06 12.97 41.72
C ASP A 3 2.81 13.22 40.22
N PRO A 4 1.67 12.82 39.65
CA PRO A 4 1.43 12.96 38.20
C PRO A 4 1.40 14.43 37.73
N ASP A 5 1.14 15.40 38.61
CA ASP A 5 1.10 16.81 38.27
C ASP A 5 2.53 17.40 38.13
N VAL A 6 3.51 16.90 38.89
CA VAL A 6 4.92 17.32 38.79
C VAL A 6 5.56 16.83 37.48
N ASP A 7 5.15 15.66 36.99
CA ASP A 7 5.67 15.10 35.71
C ASP A 7 5.10 15.86 34.49
N LEU A 8 3.88 16.39 34.58
CA LEU A 8 3.27 17.17 33.50
C LEU A 8 3.88 18.58 33.39
N GLU A 9 4.14 19.26 34.53
CA GLU A 9 4.81 20.57 34.55
C GLU A 9 6.27 20.46 34.09
N ALA A 10 6.98 19.39 34.43
CA ALA A 10 8.33 19.13 33.93
C ALA A 10 8.34 18.93 32.43
N ARG A 11 7.40 18.16 31.87
CA ARG A 11 7.26 17.94 30.41
C ARG A 11 6.83 19.19 29.65
N LEU A 12 6.06 20.09 30.25
CA LEU A 12 5.68 21.35 29.65
C LEU A 12 6.80 22.41 29.73
N ALA A 13 7.77 22.22 30.63
CA ALA A 13 8.93 23.09 30.77
C ALA A 13 10.12 22.66 29.89
N GLU A 14 10.13 21.43 29.37
CA GLU A 14 11.09 20.94 28.38
C GLU A 14 10.74 21.54 27.01
N GLN A 15 11.14 22.80 26.79
CA GLN A 15 11.29 23.37 25.45
C GLN A 15 12.69 23.00 24.90
N ASP A 16 12.96 21.71 24.86
CA ASP A 16 14.19 21.26 24.22
C ASP A 16 13.92 21.15 22.71
N SER A 17 14.43 22.13 21.96
CA SER A 17 14.58 21.96 20.51
C SER A 17 15.87 21.19 20.29
N PHE A 18 15.77 20.08 19.60
CA PHE A 18 16.94 19.31 19.19
C PHE A 18 17.27 19.67 17.75
N GLU A 19 18.48 20.16 17.53
CA GLU A 19 18.98 20.33 16.18
C GLU A 19 19.25 18.93 15.60
N PRO A 20 18.87 18.65 14.34
CA PRO A 20 19.18 17.38 13.73
C PRO A 20 20.71 17.18 13.62
N PRO A 21 21.19 15.92 13.68
CA PRO A 21 22.61 15.64 13.47
C PRO A 21 23.10 16.18 12.12
N ALA A 22 24.33 16.70 12.08
CA ALA A 22 24.85 17.33 10.87
C ALA A 22 24.99 16.36 9.69
N ASP A 23 25.34 15.11 9.97
CA ASP A 23 25.44 14.02 9.01
C ASP A 23 24.05 13.64 8.46
N PHE A 24 22.99 13.69 9.27
CA PHE A 24 21.62 13.51 8.81
C PHE A 24 21.22 14.65 7.86
N VAL A 25 21.46 15.90 8.22
CA VAL A 25 21.13 17.06 7.37
C VAL A 25 21.88 17.01 6.03
N GLU A 26 23.16 16.58 6.05
CA GLU A 26 23.97 16.51 4.84
C GLU A 26 23.44 15.49 3.81
N GLN A 27 22.81 14.42 4.28
CA GLN A 27 22.29 13.34 3.42
C GLN A 27 20.80 13.44 3.10
N ALA A 28 20.05 14.32 3.78
CA ALA A 28 18.61 14.44 3.60
C ALA A 28 18.24 14.82 2.16
N ASN A 29 17.15 14.26 1.64
CA ASN A 29 16.65 14.57 0.31
C ASN A 29 16.27 16.05 0.16
N VAL A 30 15.73 16.65 1.23
CA VAL A 30 15.40 18.08 1.29
C VAL A 30 16.21 18.73 2.41
N THR A 31 17.17 19.57 2.03
CA THR A 31 18.10 20.24 2.97
C THR A 31 17.80 21.71 3.17
N ASP A 32 16.93 22.31 2.35
CA ASP A 32 16.59 23.72 2.41
C ASP A 32 15.51 23.98 3.47
N PRO A 33 15.81 24.69 4.56
CA PRO A 33 14.83 25.03 5.59
C PRO A 33 13.72 25.97 5.09
N ASP A 34 13.96 26.69 3.99
CA ASP A 34 13.02 27.66 3.42
C ASP A 34 11.98 26.98 2.50
N ILE A 35 11.99 25.64 2.37
CA ILE A 35 11.07 24.87 1.51
C ILE A 35 9.59 25.20 1.77
N TYR A 36 9.20 25.44 3.02
CA TYR A 36 7.82 25.80 3.36
C TYR A 36 7.44 27.18 2.83
N ASP A 37 8.34 28.16 2.94
CA ASP A 37 8.15 29.52 2.45
C ASP A 37 8.12 29.51 0.90
N GLU A 38 8.92 28.66 0.25
CA GLU A 38 8.92 28.44 -1.19
C GLU A 38 7.59 27.86 -1.67
N PHE A 39 7.09 26.81 -1.02
CA PHE A 39 5.82 26.20 -1.37
C PHE A 39 4.64 27.17 -1.17
N GLU A 40 4.65 27.99 -0.11
CA GLU A 40 3.61 29.00 0.10
C GLU A 40 3.69 30.12 -0.95
N ALA A 41 4.90 30.57 -1.31
CA ALA A 41 5.11 31.67 -2.24
C ALA A 41 4.81 31.29 -3.70
N ASN A 42 5.06 30.02 -4.07
CA ASN A 42 4.98 29.55 -5.45
C ASN A 42 3.78 28.59 -5.70
N TRP A 43 2.78 28.61 -4.83
CA TRP A 43 1.56 27.82 -5.03
C TRP A 43 0.79 28.24 -6.30
N PRO A 44 0.29 27.32 -7.15
CA PRO A 44 0.46 25.84 -7.08
C PRO A 44 1.73 25.33 -7.78
N ASP A 45 2.52 26.19 -8.42
CA ASP A 45 3.65 25.82 -9.28
C ASP A 45 4.76 25.03 -8.53
N CYS A 46 4.82 25.17 -7.22
CA CYS A 46 5.73 24.39 -6.36
C CYS A 46 5.56 22.87 -6.51
N TRP A 47 4.37 22.40 -6.89
CA TRP A 47 4.08 20.96 -7.08
C TRP A 47 4.73 20.37 -8.33
N THR A 48 5.36 21.17 -9.19
CA THR A 48 6.25 20.67 -10.24
C THR A 48 7.36 19.80 -9.66
N GLN A 49 7.89 20.14 -8.48
CA GLN A 49 8.92 19.34 -7.82
C GLN A 49 8.45 17.91 -7.49
N ALA A 50 7.17 17.75 -7.16
CA ALA A 50 6.58 16.43 -6.93
C ALA A 50 6.35 15.66 -8.24
N ALA A 51 5.87 16.36 -9.27
CA ALA A 51 5.63 15.77 -10.58
C ALA A 51 6.94 15.35 -11.27
N ASP A 52 8.04 16.09 -11.05
CA ASP A 52 9.37 15.79 -11.60
C ASP A 52 9.98 14.48 -11.03
N LEU A 53 9.41 13.94 -9.96
CA LEU A 53 9.78 12.62 -9.44
C LEU A 53 9.16 11.45 -10.22
N LEU A 54 8.26 11.72 -11.16
CA LEU A 54 7.52 10.72 -11.93
C LEU A 54 7.87 10.78 -13.41
N ASP A 55 7.69 9.65 -14.09
CA ASP A 55 7.77 9.58 -15.54
C ASP A 55 6.37 9.78 -16.14
N TRP A 56 6.24 10.78 -17.01
CA TRP A 56 5.02 11.13 -17.71
C TRP A 56 5.09 10.64 -19.17
N GLU A 57 4.08 9.95 -19.63
CA GLU A 57 3.95 9.55 -21.05
C GLU A 57 3.56 10.73 -21.93
N ALA A 58 2.69 11.60 -21.37
CA ALA A 58 2.43 12.93 -21.93
C ALA A 58 2.54 13.97 -20.81
N GLU A 59 3.35 15.00 -21.04
CA GLU A 59 3.52 16.10 -20.10
C GLU A 59 2.22 16.87 -19.90
N TYR A 60 1.95 17.30 -18.68
CA TYR A 60 0.83 18.16 -18.33
C TYR A 60 1.06 19.61 -18.82
N THR A 61 -0.01 20.33 -19.14
CA THR A 61 0.06 21.72 -19.55
C THR A 61 -0.24 22.69 -18.42
N GLU A 62 -0.95 22.22 -17.39
CA GLU A 62 -1.37 23.00 -16.23
C GLU A 62 -1.24 22.15 -14.96
N ILE A 63 -0.70 22.73 -13.88
CA ILE A 63 -0.52 22.03 -12.62
C ILE A 63 -1.85 21.90 -11.87
N LEU A 64 -2.63 22.98 -11.85
CA LEU A 64 -3.92 23.03 -11.15
C LEU A 64 -4.93 23.82 -11.96
N ASP A 65 -6.01 23.14 -12.41
CA ASP A 65 -7.21 23.82 -12.90
C ASP A 65 -8.20 24.03 -11.75
N ASP A 66 -8.38 25.27 -11.34
CA ASP A 66 -9.32 25.71 -10.31
C ASP A 66 -10.56 26.42 -10.89
N SER A 67 -10.80 26.31 -12.20
CA SER A 67 -11.87 27.00 -12.91
C SER A 67 -13.28 26.53 -12.52
N ASN A 68 -13.44 25.33 -11.92
CA ASN A 68 -14.73 24.72 -11.57
C ASN A 68 -14.82 24.29 -10.09
N PRO A 69 -14.68 25.20 -9.09
CA PRO A 69 -14.74 24.82 -7.68
C PRO A 69 -16.10 24.21 -7.29
N PRO A 70 -16.15 23.20 -6.43
CA PRO A 70 -15.06 22.63 -5.64
C PRO A 70 -14.32 21.47 -6.33
N PHE A 71 -14.49 21.28 -7.62
CA PHE A 71 -13.83 20.24 -8.40
C PHE A 71 -12.55 20.83 -8.99
N TYR A 72 -11.43 20.38 -8.50
CA TYR A 72 -10.09 20.80 -8.90
C TYR A 72 -9.46 19.66 -9.66
N GLU A 73 -8.74 19.97 -10.75
CA GLU A 73 -8.00 19.01 -11.55
C GLU A 73 -6.51 19.28 -11.43
N TRP A 74 -5.74 18.23 -11.11
CA TRP A 74 -4.29 18.34 -10.95
C TRP A 74 -3.56 17.73 -12.13
N PHE A 75 -2.56 18.46 -12.65
CA PHE A 75 -1.75 18.03 -13.79
C PHE A 75 -2.60 17.73 -15.04
N ALA A 76 -3.53 18.63 -15.33
CA ALA A 76 -4.43 18.50 -16.46
C ALA A 76 -3.68 18.25 -17.77
N ASP A 77 -4.25 17.43 -18.64
CA ASP A 77 -3.66 16.94 -19.89
C ASP A 77 -2.40 16.06 -19.72
N GLY A 78 -1.92 15.81 -18.50
CA GLY A 78 -0.85 14.84 -18.24
C GLY A 78 -1.35 13.41 -18.35
N GLU A 79 -0.49 12.53 -18.86
CA GLU A 79 -0.77 11.09 -18.92
C GLU A 79 0.40 10.29 -18.33
N LEU A 80 0.07 9.30 -17.52
CA LEU A 80 1.05 8.40 -16.90
C LEU A 80 0.39 7.07 -16.52
N ASN A 81 1.22 6.06 -16.20
CA ASN A 81 0.74 4.82 -15.57
C ASN A 81 1.40 4.65 -14.21
N ALA A 82 0.61 4.35 -13.17
CA ALA A 82 1.13 4.22 -11.81
C ALA A 82 2.00 2.96 -11.63
N ALA A 83 1.63 1.83 -12.27
CA ALA A 83 2.45 0.62 -12.21
C ALA A 83 3.78 0.79 -12.95
N ALA A 84 3.81 1.47 -14.09
CA ALA A 84 5.03 1.78 -14.81
C ALA A 84 5.98 2.64 -13.97
N ASN A 85 5.45 3.62 -13.25
CA ASN A 85 6.22 4.45 -12.33
C ASN A 85 6.74 3.68 -11.11
N CYS A 86 6.04 2.64 -10.67
CA CYS A 86 6.46 1.82 -9.53
C CYS A 86 7.42 0.69 -9.91
N LEU A 87 7.43 0.22 -11.18
CA LEU A 87 8.14 -0.98 -11.59
C LEU A 87 9.04 -0.73 -12.81
N ASP A 88 8.46 -0.47 -13.98
CA ASP A 88 9.16 -0.51 -15.28
C ASP A 88 10.37 0.43 -15.32
N ARG A 89 10.22 1.65 -14.79
CA ARG A 89 11.30 2.66 -14.78
C ARG A 89 12.53 2.24 -13.97
N HIS A 90 12.39 1.27 -13.07
CA HIS A 90 13.46 0.84 -12.18
C HIS A 90 14.21 -0.40 -12.69
N LEU A 91 13.69 -1.11 -13.70
CA LEU A 91 14.20 -2.41 -14.11
C LEU A 91 15.67 -2.37 -14.60
N ASP A 92 16.03 -1.34 -15.38
CA ASP A 92 17.38 -1.23 -15.95
C ASP A 92 18.47 -1.05 -14.89
N GLU A 93 18.16 -0.38 -13.78
CA GLU A 93 19.15 -0.04 -12.75
C GLU A 93 18.99 -0.88 -11.48
N ARG A 94 17.77 -1.33 -11.18
CA ARG A 94 17.39 -1.98 -9.91
C ARG A 94 16.61 -3.28 -10.08
N GLY A 95 16.57 -3.86 -11.27
CA GLY A 95 15.81 -5.09 -11.54
C GLY A 95 16.12 -6.24 -10.58
N ASP A 96 17.38 -6.38 -10.18
CA ASP A 96 17.86 -7.43 -9.26
C ASP A 96 17.74 -7.04 -7.76
N GLU A 97 17.35 -5.79 -7.45
CA GLU A 97 17.17 -5.32 -6.06
C GLU A 97 15.79 -5.73 -5.52
N ALA A 98 15.70 -5.90 -4.21
CA ALA A 98 14.43 -6.21 -3.57
C ALA A 98 13.44 -5.03 -3.71
N ALA A 99 12.24 -5.31 -4.20
CA ALA A 99 11.11 -4.38 -4.20
C ALA A 99 10.20 -4.58 -3.00
N ILE A 100 9.87 -5.85 -2.70
CA ILE A 100 9.03 -6.22 -1.55
C ILE A 100 9.74 -7.30 -0.73
N GLU A 101 9.88 -7.02 0.57
CA GLU A 101 10.22 -8.01 1.59
C GLU A 101 8.97 -8.33 2.40
N TRP A 102 8.49 -9.56 2.31
CA TRP A 102 7.30 -9.99 3.04
C TRP A 102 7.60 -11.00 4.13
N VAL A 103 7.06 -10.72 5.32
CA VAL A 103 7.19 -11.58 6.50
C VAL A 103 5.82 -12.13 6.89
N GLY A 104 5.68 -13.45 6.90
CA GLY A 104 4.47 -14.12 7.36
C GLY A 104 4.25 -14.00 8.87
N GLU A 105 3.00 -14.18 9.32
CA GLU A 105 2.72 -14.23 10.75
C GLU A 105 3.30 -15.52 11.40
N PRO A 106 3.18 -16.73 10.79
CA PRO A 106 3.83 -17.93 11.33
C PRO A 106 5.36 -17.79 11.29
N THR A 107 6.02 -17.98 12.44
CA THR A 107 7.47 -17.81 12.56
C THR A 107 8.29 -18.95 11.95
N ASP A 108 7.67 -20.05 11.59
CA ASP A 108 8.26 -21.20 10.91
C ASP A 108 7.99 -21.21 9.39
N GLU A 109 7.28 -20.21 8.90
CA GLU A 109 7.08 -20.00 7.46
C GLU A 109 8.30 -19.29 6.85
N ALA A 110 8.63 -19.64 5.61
CA ALA A 110 9.66 -18.91 4.88
C ALA A 110 9.14 -17.53 4.46
N ASN A 111 9.93 -16.49 4.73
CA ASN A 111 9.68 -15.16 4.22
C ASN A 111 9.76 -15.16 2.70
N ARG A 112 9.11 -14.18 2.04
CA ARG A 112 9.15 -14.03 0.57
C ARG A 112 9.77 -12.69 0.21
N THR A 113 10.73 -12.73 -0.70
CA THR A 113 11.33 -11.55 -1.32
C THR A 113 10.95 -11.52 -2.78
N TYR A 114 10.55 -10.36 -3.26
CA TYR A 114 10.35 -10.08 -4.68
C TYR A 114 11.35 -9.01 -5.10
N THR A 115 12.20 -9.30 -6.06
CA THR A 115 12.98 -8.27 -6.76
C THR A 115 12.07 -7.42 -7.64
N TYR A 116 12.54 -6.23 -8.08
CA TYR A 116 11.77 -5.41 -9.02
C TYR A 116 11.43 -6.18 -10.30
N GLN A 117 12.34 -7.02 -10.80
CA GLN A 117 12.09 -7.85 -11.97
C GLN A 117 11.04 -8.92 -11.69
N GLU A 118 11.16 -9.65 -10.58
CA GLU A 118 10.19 -10.70 -10.22
C GLU A 118 8.81 -10.11 -9.96
N LEU A 119 8.73 -8.97 -9.27
CA LEU A 119 7.47 -8.26 -9.03
C LEU A 119 6.85 -7.77 -10.34
N HIS A 120 7.65 -7.20 -11.24
CA HIS A 120 7.21 -6.78 -12.57
C HIS A 120 6.65 -7.96 -13.38
N ASP A 121 7.34 -9.10 -13.39
CA ASP A 121 6.93 -10.27 -14.16
C ASP A 121 5.62 -10.85 -13.61
N GLU A 122 5.47 -10.94 -12.31
CA GLU A 122 4.24 -11.43 -11.68
C GLU A 122 3.06 -10.46 -11.86
N VAL A 123 3.31 -9.15 -11.78
CA VAL A 123 2.30 -8.11 -12.09
C VAL A 123 1.83 -8.22 -13.54
N ASN A 124 2.74 -8.45 -14.49
CA ASN A 124 2.37 -8.64 -15.90
C ASN A 124 1.54 -9.92 -16.11
N ALA A 125 1.94 -11.02 -15.52
CA ALA A 125 1.19 -12.29 -15.61
C ALA A 125 -0.23 -12.13 -15.03
N PHE A 126 -0.36 -11.47 -13.88
CA PHE A 126 -1.66 -11.25 -13.27
C PHE A 126 -2.51 -10.20 -14.02
N ALA A 127 -1.89 -9.16 -14.59
CA ALA A 127 -2.55 -8.20 -15.48
C ALA A 127 -3.10 -8.87 -16.74
N ALA A 128 -2.35 -9.80 -17.35
CA ALA A 128 -2.82 -10.62 -18.47
C ALA A 128 -4.00 -11.52 -18.04
N ALA A 129 -3.91 -12.13 -16.87
CA ALA A 129 -4.98 -12.95 -16.29
C ALA A 129 -6.25 -12.13 -16.06
N LEU A 130 -6.18 -10.94 -15.47
CA LEU A 130 -7.34 -10.06 -15.27
C LEU A 130 -8.03 -9.72 -16.59
N ARG A 131 -7.26 -9.37 -17.64
CA ARG A 131 -7.82 -9.14 -18.99
C ARG A 131 -8.49 -10.41 -19.57
N ALA A 132 -7.88 -11.56 -19.35
CA ALA A 132 -8.47 -12.84 -19.80
C ALA A 132 -9.76 -13.19 -19.05
N GLN A 133 -9.92 -12.72 -17.82
CA GLN A 133 -11.14 -12.82 -17.01
C GLN A 133 -12.18 -11.72 -17.36
N GLY A 134 -11.90 -10.87 -18.34
CA GLY A 134 -12.84 -9.88 -18.83
C GLY A 134 -12.75 -8.52 -18.18
N VAL A 135 -11.73 -8.26 -17.34
CA VAL A 135 -11.51 -6.92 -16.77
C VAL A 135 -11.08 -5.96 -17.87
N GLU A 136 -11.84 -4.91 -18.07
CA GLU A 136 -11.59 -3.82 -19.02
C GLU A 136 -11.08 -2.56 -18.30
N GLU A 137 -10.68 -1.55 -19.08
CA GLU A 137 -10.34 -0.21 -18.53
C GLU A 137 -11.57 0.37 -17.82
N ASP A 138 -11.33 1.05 -16.69
CA ASP A 138 -12.34 1.65 -15.81
C ASP A 138 -13.21 0.67 -15.01
N ASP A 139 -13.09 -0.63 -15.21
CA ASP A 139 -13.75 -1.61 -14.35
C ASP A 139 -13.12 -1.61 -12.96
N ILE A 140 -13.95 -1.53 -11.92
CA ILE A 140 -13.46 -1.56 -10.55
C ILE A 140 -13.27 -3.00 -10.08
N VAL A 141 -12.04 -3.35 -9.71
CA VAL A 141 -11.71 -4.65 -9.12
C VAL A 141 -11.67 -4.54 -7.60
N THR A 142 -12.51 -5.28 -6.89
CA THR A 142 -12.48 -5.34 -5.42
C THR A 142 -11.41 -6.31 -4.95
N LEU A 143 -10.53 -5.85 -4.05
CA LEU A 143 -9.45 -6.64 -3.45
C LEU A 143 -9.75 -6.83 -1.97
N TYR A 144 -10.14 -8.04 -1.58
CA TYR A 144 -10.47 -8.38 -0.19
C TYR A 144 -9.51 -9.45 0.32
N MET A 145 -8.32 -8.99 0.72
CA MET A 145 -7.20 -9.83 1.13
C MET A 145 -6.48 -9.25 2.36
N PRO A 146 -5.78 -10.10 3.15
CA PRO A 146 -4.89 -9.64 4.21
C PRO A 146 -3.57 -9.08 3.64
N MET A 147 -2.61 -8.80 4.52
CA MET A 147 -1.28 -8.30 4.18
C MET A 147 -0.40 -9.41 3.58
N ILE A 148 -0.72 -9.85 2.37
CA ILE A 148 0.03 -10.83 1.58
C ILE A 148 0.54 -10.18 0.29
N PRO A 149 1.63 -10.65 -0.34
CA PRO A 149 2.22 -10.04 -1.54
C PRO A 149 1.28 -9.97 -2.73
N GLU A 150 0.34 -10.90 -2.84
CA GLU A 150 -0.66 -10.92 -3.90
C GLU A 150 -1.59 -9.67 -3.86
N LEU A 151 -1.68 -8.98 -2.71
CA LEU A 151 -2.46 -7.74 -2.61
C LEU A 151 -1.82 -6.57 -3.37
N PRO A 152 -0.57 -6.13 -3.10
CA PRO A 152 0.07 -5.10 -3.90
C PRO A 152 0.30 -5.53 -5.36
N ILE A 153 0.53 -6.81 -5.65
CA ILE A 153 0.61 -7.32 -7.02
C ILE A 153 -0.71 -7.08 -7.76
N ALA A 154 -1.84 -7.40 -7.14
CA ALA A 154 -3.16 -7.16 -7.73
C ALA A 154 -3.45 -5.66 -7.92
N MET A 155 -3.05 -4.81 -6.96
CA MET A 155 -3.18 -3.35 -7.09
C MET A 155 -2.41 -2.81 -8.30
N LEU A 156 -1.15 -3.25 -8.45
CA LEU A 156 -0.28 -2.83 -9.56
C LEU A 156 -0.74 -3.42 -10.90
N ALA A 157 -1.24 -4.66 -10.91
CA ALA A 157 -1.82 -5.27 -12.11
C ALA A 157 -3.06 -4.51 -12.61
N CYS A 158 -3.95 -4.13 -11.69
CA CYS A 158 -5.10 -3.27 -12.00
C CYS A 158 -4.64 -1.91 -12.56
N ALA A 159 -3.71 -1.23 -11.88
CA ALA A 159 -3.15 0.04 -12.33
C ALA A 159 -2.51 -0.07 -13.72
N ARG A 160 -1.81 -1.20 -14.01
CA ARG A 160 -1.16 -1.44 -15.29
C ARG A 160 -2.14 -1.48 -16.45
N ILE A 161 -3.31 -2.11 -16.26
CA ILE A 161 -4.33 -2.24 -17.31
C ILE A 161 -5.36 -1.11 -17.32
N GLY A 162 -5.23 -0.10 -16.44
CA GLY A 162 -6.15 1.02 -16.36
C GLY A 162 -7.47 0.71 -15.65
N ALA A 163 -7.54 -0.39 -14.90
CA ALA A 163 -8.68 -0.76 -14.08
C ALA A 163 -8.50 -0.22 -12.64
N PRO A 164 -9.41 0.62 -12.12
CA PRO A 164 -9.32 1.06 -10.74
C PRO A 164 -9.50 -0.10 -9.77
N HIS A 165 -8.78 -0.07 -8.66
CA HIS A 165 -9.01 -1.07 -7.60
C HIS A 165 -9.74 -0.49 -6.39
N SER A 166 -10.39 -1.36 -5.61
CA SER A 166 -11.01 -1.02 -4.33
C SER A 166 -10.59 -2.03 -3.27
N VAL A 167 -9.62 -1.66 -2.42
CA VAL A 167 -9.16 -2.54 -1.35
C VAL A 167 -10.12 -2.48 -0.17
N VAL A 168 -10.58 -3.65 0.26
CA VAL A 168 -11.42 -3.83 1.44
C VAL A 168 -10.59 -4.47 2.54
N PHE A 169 -10.50 -3.81 3.70
CA PHE A 169 -9.75 -4.33 4.84
C PHE A 169 -10.22 -5.72 5.25
N ALA A 170 -9.31 -6.71 5.29
CA ALA A 170 -9.63 -8.12 5.58
C ALA A 170 -10.39 -8.34 6.91
N GLY A 171 -10.24 -7.42 7.86
CA GLY A 171 -10.96 -7.45 9.13
C GLY A 171 -12.43 -7.03 9.07
N PHE A 172 -12.91 -6.48 7.93
CA PHE A 172 -14.30 -6.08 7.78
C PHE A 172 -15.25 -7.28 7.67
N SER A 173 -16.56 -7.03 7.91
CA SER A 173 -17.61 -8.04 7.83
C SER A 173 -18.04 -8.31 6.38
N ALA A 174 -18.76 -9.41 6.18
CA ALA A 174 -19.43 -9.75 4.92
C ALA A 174 -20.31 -8.60 4.41
N ASP A 175 -21.16 -8.01 5.27
CA ASP A 175 -22.01 -6.87 4.92
C ASP A 175 -21.21 -5.66 4.45
N ALA A 176 -20.02 -5.45 5.03
CA ALA A 176 -19.15 -4.33 4.65
C ALA A 176 -18.51 -4.56 3.27
N LEU A 177 -18.21 -5.80 2.90
CA LEU A 177 -17.78 -6.18 1.56
C LEU A 177 -18.91 -5.92 0.55
N ALA A 178 -20.09 -6.52 0.76
CA ALA A 178 -21.24 -6.39 -0.13
C ALA A 178 -21.63 -4.92 -0.35
N THR A 179 -21.66 -4.12 0.71
CA THR A 179 -21.98 -2.68 0.61
C THR A 179 -21.02 -1.94 -0.31
N ARG A 180 -19.71 -2.27 -0.27
CA ARG A 180 -18.70 -1.61 -1.10
C ARG A 180 -18.76 -2.07 -2.54
N MET A 181 -18.91 -3.37 -2.79
CA MET A 181 -19.05 -3.93 -4.13
C MET A 181 -20.29 -3.37 -4.83
N ASN A 182 -21.44 -3.37 -4.17
CA ASN A 182 -22.68 -2.78 -4.71
C ASN A 182 -22.55 -1.27 -4.97
N SER A 183 -21.84 -0.54 -4.08
CA SER A 183 -21.63 0.91 -4.25
C SER A 183 -20.64 1.24 -5.38
N ALA A 184 -19.70 0.35 -5.64
CA ALA A 184 -18.69 0.47 -6.69
C ALA A 184 -19.14 -0.11 -8.04
N ASP A 185 -20.25 -0.85 -8.07
CA ASP A 185 -20.65 -1.67 -9.22
C ASP A 185 -19.52 -2.62 -9.68
N SER A 186 -18.85 -3.25 -8.68
CA SER A 186 -17.65 -4.05 -8.90
C SER A 186 -18.02 -5.51 -9.18
N GLU A 187 -17.86 -5.94 -10.42
CA GLU A 187 -18.17 -7.30 -10.89
C GLU A 187 -17.00 -8.29 -10.70
N HIS A 188 -15.84 -7.82 -10.21
CA HIS A 188 -14.64 -8.62 -10.02
C HIS A 188 -14.17 -8.58 -8.57
N LEU A 189 -13.91 -9.74 -7.98
CA LEU A 189 -13.39 -9.90 -6.64
C LEU A 189 -12.11 -10.74 -6.65
N VAL A 190 -11.03 -10.23 -6.03
CA VAL A 190 -9.87 -11.04 -5.67
C VAL A 190 -9.86 -11.18 -4.15
N THR A 191 -9.85 -12.42 -3.67
CA THR A 191 -9.89 -12.74 -2.24
C THR A 191 -8.93 -13.88 -1.91
N CYS A 192 -8.89 -14.37 -0.67
CA CYS A 192 -8.08 -15.53 -0.29
C CYS A 192 -8.91 -16.58 0.46
N ASP A 193 -8.39 -17.79 0.52
CA ASP A 193 -8.98 -18.91 1.27
C ASP A 193 -9.01 -18.63 2.79
N GLY A 194 -7.92 -18.09 3.33
CA GLY A 194 -7.79 -17.73 4.73
C GLY A 194 -6.48 -17.00 5.00
N TYR A 195 -6.22 -16.70 6.27
CA TYR A 195 -4.98 -16.08 6.72
C TYR A 195 -4.75 -16.35 8.21
N TYR A 196 -3.57 -16.07 8.70
CA TYR A 196 -3.25 -16.26 10.12
C TYR A 196 -3.51 -14.99 10.93
N ARG A 197 -4.00 -15.18 12.16
CA ARG A 197 -4.12 -14.09 13.13
C ARG A 197 -3.84 -14.59 14.52
N ARG A 198 -2.74 -14.18 15.15
CA ARG A 198 -2.25 -14.63 16.45
C ARG A 198 -2.06 -16.15 16.54
N GLY A 199 -1.55 -16.74 15.43
CA GLY A 199 -1.29 -18.17 15.29
C GLY A 199 -2.48 -19.01 14.89
N ASP A 200 -3.68 -18.46 14.88
CA ASP A 200 -4.88 -19.18 14.47
C ASP A 200 -5.21 -18.88 12.98
N PRO A 201 -5.48 -19.90 12.17
CA PRO A 201 -5.98 -19.70 10.82
C PRO A 201 -7.43 -19.18 10.87
N LEU A 202 -7.72 -18.15 10.09
CA LEU A 202 -9.06 -17.56 9.92
C LEU A 202 -9.62 -17.94 8.55
N ASN A 203 -10.88 -18.38 8.52
CA ASN A 203 -11.63 -18.64 7.31
C ASN A 203 -12.06 -17.32 6.67
N HIS A 204 -11.34 -16.87 5.63
CA HIS A 204 -11.64 -15.61 4.95
C HIS A 204 -12.62 -15.82 3.80
N PHE A 205 -12.52 -16.95 3.11
CA PHE A 205 -13.37 -17.27 1.97
C PHE A 205 -14.85 -17.44 2.36
N GLU A 206 -15.13 -18.01 3.52
CA GLU A 206 -16.52 -18.09 4.04
C GLU A 206 -17.11 -16.68 4.19
N LYS A 207 -16.35 -15.75 4.76
CA LYS A 207 -16.76 -14.36 4.93
C LYS A 207 -16.97 -13.66 3.58
N ALA A 208 -16.09 -13.91 2.60
CA ALA A 208 -16.23 -13.39 1.25
C ALA A 208 -17.50 -13.95 0.59
N THR A 209 -17.75 -15.26 0.69
CA THR A 209 -18.93 -15.92 0.14
C THR A 209 -20.23 -15.41 0.77
N GLU A 210 -20.25 -15.21 2.10
CA GLU A 210 -21.39 -14.58 2.79
C GLU A 210 -21.66 -13.17 2.23
N GLY A 211 -20.60 -12.37 1.99
CA GLY A 211 -20.75 -11.04 1.41
C GLY A 211 -21.27 -11.08 -0.03
N LEU A 212 -20.75 -11.98 -0.84
CA LEU A 212 -21.19 -12.13 -2.23
C LEU A 212 -22.68 -12.51 -2.36
N ALA A 213 -23.24 -13.18 -1.35
CA ALA A 213 -24.68 -13.50 -1.34
C ALA A 213 -25.61 -12.27 -1.28
N ASP A 214 -25.08 -11.12 -0.82
CA ASP A 214 -25.77 -9.84 -0.70
C ASP A 214 -25.33 -8.82 -1.75
N VAL A 215 -24.51 -9.23 -2.74
CA VAL A 215 -24.17 -8.43 -3.92
C VAL A 215 -25.29 -8.53 -4.95
N ASP A 216 -25.69 -7.39 -5.54
CA ASP A 216 -26.87 -7.26 -6.41
C ASP A 216 -26.60 -7.66 -7.87
N HIS A 217 -25.36 -8.03 -8.23
CA HIS A 217 -24.90 -8.40 -9.58
C HIS A 217 -24.05 -9.67 -9.56
N ASP A 218 -23.86 -10.28 -10.71
CA ASP A 218 -22.96 -11.43 -10.86
C ASP A 218 -21.50 -10.97 -10.62
N THR A 219 -20.69 -11.81 -9.99
CA THR A 219 -19.31 -11.49 -9.63
C THR A 219 -18.39 -12.64 -9.99
N ASP A 220 -17.34 -12.32 -10.75
CA ASP A 220 -16.23 -13.22 -11.02
C ASP A 220 -15.23 -13.14 -9.83
N THR A 221 -14.87 -14.31 -9.30
CA THR A 221 -14.04 -14.39 -8.09
C THR A 221 -12.77 -15.18 -8.34
N ILE A 222 -11.62 -14.56 -8.05
CA ILE A 222 -10.28 -15.16 -8.04
C ILE A 222 -9.87 -15.38 -6.59
N VAL A 223 -9.36 -16.59 -6.28
CA VAL A 223 -9.00 -16.98 -4.91
C VAL A 223 -7.50 -17.23 -4.79
N VAL A 224 -6.86 -16.53 -3.86
CA VAL A 224 -5.47 -16.79 -3.45
C VAL A 224 -5.45 -17.90 -2.41
N ASN A 225 -4.66 -18.95 -2.64
CA ASN A 225 -4.44 -20.03 -1.68
C ASN A 225 -3.31 -19.61 -0.72
N ARG A 226 -3.66 -18.93 0.40
CA ARG A 226 -2.71 -18.49 1.41
C ARG A 226 -2.40 -19.57 2.42
N LEU A 227 -3.38 -20.40 2.78
CA LEU A 227 -3.19 -21.45 3.76
C LEU A 227 -2.59 -22.71 3.11
N PRO A 228 -1.52 -23.31 3.71
CA PRO A 228 -0.81 -24.43 3.09
C PRO A 228 -1.63 -25.72 3.03
N ASP A 229 -2.61 -25.86 3.92
CA ASP A 229 -3.53 -27.01 3.95
C ASP A 229 -4.93 -26.52 3.58
N ALA A 230 -5.35 -26.76 2.34
CA ALA A 230 -6.73 -26.54 1.89
C ALA A 230 -7.77 -27.25 2.79
N ASP A 231 -7.32 -28.26 3.54
CA ASP A 231 -8.10 -29.02 4.53
C ASP A 231 -8.34 -28.28 5.85
N SER A 232 -7.72 -27.10 6.06
CA SER A 232 -7.95 -26.30 7.28
C SER A 232 -9.40 -25.85 7.39
N PHE A 233 -10.05 -25.63 6.23
CA PHE A 233 -11.46 -25.31 6.12
C PHE A 233 -12.05 -26.13 4.96
N ASP A 234 -13.27 -26.64 5.12
CA ASP A 234 -13.97 -27.44 4.11
C ASP A 234 -14.52 -26.51 2.99
N HIS A 235 -13.59 -25.99 2.15
CA HIS A 235 -13.93 -25.11 1.02
C HIS A 235 -13.94 -25.92 -0.27
N ASP A 236 -15.02 -25.80 -1.02
CA ASP A 236 -15.04 -26.21 -2.43
C ASP A 236 -14.64 -25.02 -3.31
N LEU A 237 -13.33 -24.85 -3.54
CA LEU A 237 -12.81 -23.83 -4.44
C LEU A 237 -12.87 -24.23 -5.91
N SER A 238 -13.34 -25.44 -6.25
CA SER A 238 -13.34 -25.97 -7.62
C SER A 238 -14.22 -25.19 -8.62
N ALA A 239 -15.08 -24.32 -8.10
CA ALA A 239 -15.93 -23.43 -8.91
C ALA A 239 -15.27 -22.05 -9.20
N HIS A 240 -14.08 -21.78 -8.66
CA HIS A 240 -13.39 -20.51 -8.77
C HIS A 240 -12.01 -20.69 -9.39
N ASP A 241 -11.57 -19.67 -10.10
CA ASP A 241 -10.19 -19.61 -10.58
C ASP A 241 -9.25 -19.30 -9.41
N THR A 242 -8.08 -19.96 -9.39
CA THR A 242 -7.07 -19.67 -8.40
C THR A 242 -6.04 -18.68 -8.96
N TYR A 243 -5.57 -17.78 -8.11
CA TYR A 243 -4.51 -16.84 -8.46
C TYR A 243 -3.29 -17.56 -9.04
N ALA A 244 -2.84 -18.64 -8.40
CA ALA A 244 -1.65 -19.37 -8.81
C ALA A 244 -1.81 -20.03 -10.20
N ASP A 245 -2.97 -20.62 -10.50
CA ASP A 245 -3.23 -21.21 -11.81
C ASP A 245 -3.30 -20.15 -12.91
N LEU A 246 -3.90 -19.00 -12.61
CA LEU A 246 -4.01 -17.88 -13.55
C LEU A 246 -2.64 -17.27 -13.85
N VAL A 247 -1.82 -16.96 -12.83
CA VAL A 247 -0.47 -16.47 -13.02
C VAL A 247 0.38 -17.47 -13.80
N ALA A 248 0.33 -18.75 -13.45
CA ALA A 248 1.06 -19.80 -14.17
C ALA A 248 0.61 -19.96 -15.65
N ALA A 249 -0.66 -19.70 -15.94
CA ALA A 249 -1.17 -19.77 -17.33
C ALA A 249 -0.66 -18.61 -18.20
N HIS A 250 -0.28 -17.49 -17.60
CA HIS A 250 0.21 -16.27 -18.25
C HIS A 250 1.69 -15.97 -17.95
N ASP A 251 2.43 -16.97 -17.43
CA ASP A 251 3.85 -16.83 -17.11
C ASP A 251 4.66 -16.38 -18.34
N GLY A 252 5.46 -15.33 -18.16
CA GLY A 252 6.28 -14.72 -19.20
C GLY A 252 5.51 -13.86 -20.22
N GLU A 253 4.21 -13.64 -20.03
CA GLU A 253 3.47 -12.65 -20.80
C GLU A 253 3.82 -11.22 -20.34
N THR A 254 3.85 -10.30 -21.29
CA THR A 254 4.05 -8.86 -21.02
C THR A 254 2.81 -8.10 -21.45
N VAL A 255 2.32 -7.23 -20.57
CA VAL A 255 1.19 -6.35 -20.81
C VAL A 255 1.71 -4.92 -20.82
N ASP A 256 1.62 -4.23 -21.94
CA ASP A 256 1.99 -2.81 -22.00
C ASP A 256 1.11 -2.00 -21.03
N PRO A 257 1.71 -1.09 -20.22
CA PRO A 257 0.94 -0.24 -19.32
C PRO A 257 0.01 0.68 -20.11
N VAL A 258 -1.24 0.81 -19.67
CA VAL A 258 -2.22 1.69 -20.29
C VAL A 258 -1.95 3.12 -19.87
N SER A 259 -1.80 4.03 -20.84
CA SER A 259 -1.70 5.47 -20.57
C SER A 259 -2.99 5.97 -19.93
N ARG A 260 -2.90 6.63 -18.79
CA ARG A 260 -4.05 7.15 -18.04
C ARG A 260 -3.93 8.64 -17.86
N SER A 261 -5.03 9.37 -18.07
CA SER A 261 -5.08 10.77 -17.69
C SER A 261 -4.75 10.93 -16.19
N ALA A 262 -4.07 12.01 -15.84
CA ALA A 262 -3.79 12.34 -14.45
C ALA A 262 -5.05 12.35 -13.56
N GLU A 263 -6.21 12.66 -14.14
CA GLU A 263 -7.51 12.69 -13.45
C GLU A 263 -8.33 11.39 -13.53
N ASP A 264 -7.83 10.37 -14.24
CA ASP A 264 -8.44 9.05 -14.22
C ASP A 264 -8.32 8.41 -12.84
N MET A 265 -9.33 7.64 -12.46
CA MET A 265 -9.35 6.98 -11.15
C MET A 265 -8.30 5.87 -11.09
N LEU A 266 -7.40 5.95 -10.11
CA LEU A 266 -6.47 4.89 -9.76
C LEU A 266 -7.12 3.91 -8.79
N PHE A 267 -7.79 4.41 -7.77
CA PHE A 267 -8.49 3.56 -6.82
C PHE A 267 -9.66 4.28 -6.13
N LEU A 268 -10.55 3.45 -5.60
CA LEU A 268 -11.71 3.86 -4.82
C LEU A 268 -11.56 3.37 -3.37
N MET A 269 -11.51 4.30 -2.43
CA MET A 269 -11.42 3.96 -1.01
C MET A 269 -12.63 4.45 -0.23
N TYR A 270 -13.15 3.61 0.66
CA TYR A 270 -14.33 3.92 1.45
C TYR A 270 -13.97 4.45 2.83
N THR A 271 -14.56 5.57 3.20
CA THR A 271 -14.46 6.16 4.53
C THR A 271 -15.77 6.00 5.31
N SER A 272 -15.70 6.03 6.64
CA SER A 272 -16.90 6.06 7.49
C SER A 272 -17.63 7.38 7.27
N GLY A 273 -18.72 7.34 6.50
CA GLY A 273 -19.55 8.52 6.27
C GLY A 273 -20.26 9.01 7.55
N THR A 274 -20.44 10.32 7.69
CA THR A 274 -21.20 10.93 8.81
C THR A 274 -22.66 10.50 8.86
N THR A 275 -23.18 9.91 7.78
CA THR A 275 -24.57 9.43 7.64
C THR A 275 -24.73 7.94 7.94
N GLY A 276 -23.65 7.24 8.37
CA GLY A 276 -23.68 5.81 8.68
C GLY A 276 -23.45 4.88 7.46
N GLN A 277 -23.57 5.40 6.25
CA GLN A 277 -23.19 4.65 5.03
C GLN A 277 -21.74 5.00 4.63
N PRO A 278 -20.91 4.02 4.23
CA PRO A 278 -19.59 4.27 3.68
C PRO A 278 -19.69 5.19 2.45
N LYS A 279 -18.73 6.10 2.30
CA LYS A 279 -18.61 6.98 1.13
C LYS A 279 -17.32 6.64 0.39
N GLY A 280 -17.44 6.36 -0.90
CA GLY A 280 -16.31 6.16 -1.79
C GLY A 280 -15.62 7.50 -2.08
N VAL A 281 -14.31 7.53 -1.88
CA VAL A 281 -13.43 8.63 -2.24
C VAL A 281 -12.63 8.19 -3.45
N LYS A 282 -12.83 8.89 -4.56
CA LYS A 282 -12.04 8.70 -5.78
C LYS A 282 -10.65 9.30 -5.59
N HIS A 283 -9.61 8.50 -5.79
CA HIS A 283 -8.24 8.96 -5.88
C HIS A 283 -7.79 8.90 -7.33
N THR A 284 -7.35 10.04 -7.87
CA THR A 284 -6.92 10.16 -9.26
C THR A 284 -5.43 9.83 -9.40
N THR A 285 -5.01 9.43 -10.60
CA THR A 285 -3.68 8.85 -10.83
C THR A 285 -2.56 9.85 -10.61
N GLY A 286 -2.57 10.99 -11.33
CA GLY A 286 -1.45 11.92 -11.34
C GLY A 286 -1.26 12.66 -10.02
N GLY A 287 -2.33 13.31 -9.52
CA GLY A 287 -2.27 14.09 -8.30
C GLY A 287 -1.94 13.24 -7.06
N TYR A 288 -2.54 12.06 -6.96
CA TYR A 288 -2.26 11.15 -5.85
C TYR A 288 -0.83 10.60 -5.90
N LEU A 289 -0.38 10.11 -7.06
CA LEU A 289 0.95 9.51 -7.18
C LEU A 289 2.04 10.56 -6.91
N SER A 290 1.91 11.77 -7.47
CA SER A 290 2.84 12.88 -7.20
C SER A 290 2.91 13.20 -5.71
N TRP A 291 1.77 13.26 -5.03
CA TRP A 291 1.71 13.54 -3.59
C TRP A 291 2.33 12.40 -2.76
N ALA A 292 2.00 11.14 -3.06
CA ALA A 292 2.52 10.00 -2.32
C ALA A 292 4.04 9.87 -2.49
N THR A 293 4.56 10.05 -3.71
CA THR A 293 5.98 10.01 -4.01
C THR A 293 6.73 11.18 -3.34
N TRP A 294 6.19 12.42 -3.46
CA TRP A 294 6.78 13.59 -2.84
C TRP A 294 6.86 13.48 -1.31
N THR A 295 5.79 13.04 -0.65
CA THR A 295 5.80 12.91 0.80
C THR A 295 6.70 11.78 1.28
N SER A 296 6.83 10.70 0.51
CA SER A 296 7.82 9.65 0.79
C SER A 296 9.25 10.20 0.65
N HIS A 297 9.53 10.99 -0.39
CA HIS A 297 10.84 11.60 -0.63
C HIS A 297 11.16 12.70 0.38
N ALA A 298 10.29 13.70 0.52
CA ALA A 298 10.60 14.93 1.24
C ALA A 298 10.30 14.87 2.74
N VAL A 299 9.25 14.14 3.15
CA VAL A 299 8.81 14.10 4.56
C VAL A 299 9.33 12.86 5.29
N LEU A 300 9.32 11.72 4.62
CA LEU A 300 9.85 10.48 5.18
C LEU A 300 11.33 10.27 4.86
N ASP A 301 11.92 11.10 4.01
CA ASP A 301 13.32 11.05 3.60
C ASP A 301 13.75 9.68 3.06
N ILE A 302 12.82 8.96 2.41
CA ILE A 302 13.06 7.63 1.85
C ILE A 302 13.98 7.74 0.64
N LYS A 303 14.99 6.87 0.59
CA LYS A 303 15.96 6.76 -0.49
C LYS A 303 15.85 5.41 -1.21
N PRO A 304 16.28 5.32 -2.46
CA PRO A 304 16.24 4.05 -3.20
C PRO A 304 17.00 2.91 -2.52
N GLU A 305 18.07 3.20 -1.78
CA GLU A 305 18.90 2.22 -1.07
C GLU A 305 18.35 1.79 0.28
N ASP A 306 17.28 2.42 0.77
CA ASP A 306 16.71 2.11 2.08
C ASP A 306 15.87 0.82 2.05
N THR A 307 15.82 0.15 3.21
CA THR A 307 14.77 -0.81 3.54
C THR A 307 13.74 -0.11 4.42
N TYR A 308 12.57 0.14 3.86
CA TYR A 308 11.53 0.93 4.51
C TYR A 308 10.39 0.06 5.04
N PHE A 309 10.08 0.16 6.32
CA PHE A 309 9.03 -0.61 6.97
C PHE A 309 7.85 0.27 7.40
N CYS A 310 6.74 0.16 6.71
CA CYS A 310 5.48 0.75 7.12
C CYS A 310 4.59 -0.32 7.76
N ALA A 311 4.50 -0.32 9.10
CA ALA A 311 3.68 -1.25 9.86
C ALA A 311 2.21 -0.78 9.91
N ALA A 312 1.62 -0.51 8.74
CA ALA A 312 0.22 -0.20 8.53
C ALA A 312 -0.45 -1.34 7.73
N ASP A 313 -1.74 -1.19 7.45
CA ASP A 313 -2.50 -2.13 6.61
C ASP A 313 -2.85 -1.44 5.28
N ILE A 314 -2.69 -2.18 4.17
CA ILE A 314 -3.01 -1.69 2.82
C ILE A 314 -4.51 -1.38 2.68
N GLY A 315 -5.39 -1.99 3.46
CA GLY A 315 -6.81 -1.66 3.51
C GLY A 315 -7.13 -0.21 3.93
N TRP A 316 -6.10 0.60 4.25
CA TRP A 316 -6.19 2.02 4.60
C TRP A 316 -5.31 2.86 3.68
N ILE A 317 -5.61 4.17 3.58
CA ILE A 317 -4.84 5.09 2.73
C ILE A 317 -3.34 5.11 3.04
N THR A 318 -2.97 4.95 4.32
CA THR A 318 -1.57 4.89 4.75
C THR A 318 -0.83 3.72 4.07
N GLY A 319 -1.47 2.55 3.99
CA GLY A 319 -0.86 1.40 3.32
C GLY A 319 -0.76 1.58 1.81
N HIS A 320 -1.78 2.13 1.15
CA HIS A 320 -1.70 2.48 -0.27
C HIS A 320 -0.52 3.41 -0.55
N SER A 321 -0.43 4.51 0.21
CA SER A 321 0.56 5.56 -0.04
C SER A 321 1.97 5.18 0.36
N TYR A 322 2.13 4.46 1.50
CA TYR A 322 3.43 4.28 2.15
C TYR A 322 3.86 2.82 2.33
N ILE A 323 3.12 1.85 1.74
CA ILE A 323 3.62 0.49 1.53
C ILE A 323 3.79 0.24 0.03
N VAL A 324 2.84 0.72 -0.80
CA VAL A 324 2.81 0.39 -2.22
C VAL A 324 3.34 1.55 -3.06
N TYR A 325 2.53 2.58 -3.31
CA TYR A 325 2.81 3.55 -4.37
C TYR A 325 4.02 4.45 -4.12
N GLY A 326 4.14 5.07 -2.94
CA GLY A 326 5.23 6.01 -2.67
C GLY A 326 6.62 5.36 -2.65
N PRO A 327 6.86 4.33 -1.84
CA PRO A 327 8.16 3.65 -1.80
C PRO A 327 8.55 3.02 -3.13
N LEU A 328 7.63 2.29 -3.80
CA LEU A 328 7.93 1.64 -5.07
C LEU A 328 8.18 2.66 -6.19
N ALA A 329 7.47 3.80 -6.21
CA ALA A 329 7.75 4.87 -7.17
C ALA A 329 9.14 5.50 -6.95
N LEU A 330 9.70 5.44 -5.75
CA LEU A 330 11.08 5.87 -5.45
C LEU A 330 12.14 4.79 -5.73
N GLY A 331 11.74 3.57 -6.06
CA GLY A 331 12.66 2.46 -6.26
C GLY A 331 13.19 1.86 -4.96
N THR A 332 12.49 2.03 -3.84
CA THR A 332 12.90 1.60 -2.50
C THR A 332 12.38 0.20 -2.18
N THR A 333 13.13 -0.56 -1.38
CA THR A 333 12.63 -1.81 -0.80
C THR A 333 11.57 -1.53 0.25
N THR A 334 10.33 -1.99 0.04
CA THR A 334 9.24 -1.87 1.02
C THR A 334 9.02 -3.18 1.76
N MET A 335 8.82 -3.10 3.08
CA MET A 335 8.55 -4.26 3.91
C MET A 335 7.07 -4.40 4.23
N MET A 336 6.59 -5.64 4.22
CA MET A 336 5.23 -6.03 4.59
C MET A 336 5.25 -7.09 5.67
N TYR A 337 4.46 -6.92 6.72
CA TYR A 337 4.25 -7.92 7.76
C TYR A 337 2.78 -8.31 7.86
N GLU A 338 2.47 -9.60 7.73
CA GLU A 338 1.10 -10.12 7.80
C GLU A 338 0.53 -10.08 9.21
N GLY A 339 1.39 -10.22 10.22
CA GLY A 339 1.00 -10.44 11.60
C GLY A 339 0.74 -9.19 12.44
N THR A 340 0.68 -9.40 13.75
CA THR A 340 0.57 -8.34 14.74
C THR A 340 1.92 -8.09 15.43
N PRO A 341 2.23 -6.86 15.84
CA PRO A 341 3.55 -6.53 16.40
C PRO A 341 3.85 -7.21 17.73
N ASP A 342 2.87 -7.88 18.33
CA ASP A 342 2.99 -8.57 19.62
C ASP A 342 2.78 -10.09 19.52
N TYR A 343 2.88 -10.69 18.33
CA TYR A 343 2.77 -12.12 18.11
C TYR A 343 4.00 -12.67 17.36
N PRO A 344 4.60 -13.78 17.84
CA PRO A 344 4.20 -14.60 19.00
C PRO A 344 4.47 -13.92 20.34
N ASP A 345 5.31 -12.91 20.40
CA ASP A 345 5.59 -12.08 21.54
C ASP A 345 5.99 -10.65 21.14
N ARG A 346 6.39 -9.82 22.11
CA ARG A 346 6.67 -8.39 21.87
C ARG A 346 8.04 -8.09 21.28
N HIS A 347 8.86 -9.11 21.05
CA HIS A 347 10.13 -8.98 20.33
C HIS A 347 9.94 -8.96 18.83
N ARG A 348 8.85 -9.57 18.32
CA ARG A 348 8.66 -9.87 16.90
C ARG A 348 8.91 -8.70 15.96
N LEU A 349 8.36 -7.51 16.27
CA LEU A 349 8.56 -6.33 15.41
C LEU A 349 10.03 -5.92 15.35
N TRP A 350 10.72 -5.96 16.48
CA TRP A 350 12.13 -5.56 16.59
C TRP A 350 13.06 -6.60 15.95
N GLU A 351 12.72 -7.89 16.05
CA GLU A 351 13.41 -8.97 15.33
C GLU A 351 13.33 -8.77 13.82
N ILE A 352 12.16 -8.40 13.29
CA ILE A 352 11.98 -8.11 11.88
C ILE A 352 12.83 -6.90 11.45
N ILE A 353 12.83 -5.82 12.24
CA ILE A 353 13.63 -4.62 11.96
C ILE A 353 15.12 -4.97 11.93
N GLU A 354 15.61 -5.72 12.93
CA GLU A 354 17.00 -6.17 13.03
C GLU A 354 17.37 -7.13 11.87
N GLU A 355 16.50 -8.10 11.53
CA GLU A 355 16.76 -9.11 10.49
C GLU A 355 16.94 -8.50 9.11
N TYR A 356 16.19 -7.44 8.80
CA TYR A 356 16.16 -6.80 7.49
C TYR A 356 16.90 -5.47 7.42
N ASP A 357 17.61 -5.08 8.50
CA ASP A 357 18.29 -3.77 8.57
C ASP A 357 17.35 -2.61 8.16
N ALA A 358 16.10 -2.63 8.65
CA ALA A 358 15.12 -1.64 8.24
C ALA A 358 15.53 -0.24 8.74
N ASN A 359 15.83 0.66 7.80
CA ASN A 359 16.32 2.01 8.08
C ASN A 359 15.27 2.89 8.76
N GLN A 360 13.98 2.64 8.47
CA GLN A 360 12.88 3.45 8.94
C GLN A 360 11.69 2.59 9.32
N LEU A 361 11.07 2.89 10.47
CA LEU A 361 9.78 2.33 10.89
C LEU A 361 8.71 3.43 10.90
N TYR A 362 7.73 3.33 9.99
CA TYR A 362 6.53 4.16 10.01
C TYR A 362 5.36 3.38 10.59
N THR A 363 4.74 3.91 11.66
CA THR A 363 3.63 3.22 12.32
C THR A 363 2.64 4.19 12.96
N ALA A 364 1.49 3.68 13.41
CA ALA A 364 0.45 4.49 14.01
C ALA A 364 0.81 4.96 15.44
N PRO A 365 0.36 6.16 15.87
CA PRO A 365 0.56 6.64 17.24
C PRO A 365 0.04 5.69 18.33
N THR A 366 -0.99 4.91 18.02
CA THR A 366 -1.53 3.90 18.93
C THR A 366 -0.57 2.72 19.13
N ALA A 367 0.17 2.33 18.11
CA ALA A 367 1.22 1.32 18.21
C ALA A 367 2.36 1.81 19.10
N ILE A 368 2.87 3.03 18.86
CA ILE A 368 3.92 3.66 19.70
C ILE A 368 3.50 3.71 21.16
N ARG A 369 2.26 4.15 21.47
CA ARG A 369 1.76 4.14 22.85
C ARG A 369 1.70 2.73 23.46
N SER A 370 1.41 1.72 22.65
CA SER A 370 1.45 0.32 23.11
C SER A 370 2.88 -0.13 23.39
N PHE A 371 3.84 0.22 22.53
CA PHE A 371 5.26 -0.09 22.74
C PHE A 371 5.78 0.60 24.01
N MET A 372 5.48 1.87 24.22
CA MET A 372 5.82 2.58 25.46
C MET A 372 5.23 1.92 26.72
N LYS A 373 4.00 1.38 26.63
CA LYS A 373 3.34 0.68 27.73
C LYS A 373 3.97 -0.70 28.00
N TRP A 374 4.47 -1.37 26.96
CA TRP A 374 5.14 -2.65 27.10
C TRP A 374 6.49 -2.51 27.80
N GLY A 375 7.21 -1.41 27.56
CA GLY A 375 8.54 -1.09 28.13
C GLY A 375 9.64 -1.14 27.08
N THR A 376 10.83 -0.66 27.46
CA THR A 376 11.99 -0.59 26.56
C THR A 376 12.81 -1.87 26.53
N GLU A 377 12.54 -2.82 27.41
CA GLU A 377 13.26 -4.08 27.47
C GLU A 377 13.17 -4.93 26.18
N TYR A 378 12.16 -4.64 25.30
CA TYR A 378 11.99 -5.35 24.03
C TYR A 378 12.91 -4.77 22.95
N PRO A 379 12.89 -3.46 22.63
CA PRO A 379 13.81 -2.91 21.63
C PRO A 379 15.27 -2.88 22.11
N ASP A 380 15.54 -2.74 23.44
CA ASP A 380 16.91 -2.57 23.99
C ASP A 380 17.84 -3.78 23.76
N VAL A 381 17.30 -4.94 23.37
CA VAL A 381 18.09 -6.17 23.16
C VAL A 381 18.32 -6.49 21.67
N HIS A 382 17.80 -5.67 20.77
CA HIS A 382 17.97 -5.79 19.33
C HIS A 382 18.91 -4.72 18.78
N ASP A 383 19.62 -5.04 17.70
CA ASP A 383 20.43 -4.06 16.98
C ASP A 383 19.51 -3.22 16.07
N LEU A 384 19.25 -2.00 16.48
CA LEU A 384 18.38 -1.06 15.77
C LEU A 384 19.16 0.20 15.34
N SER A 385 20.51 0.09 15.21
CA SER A 385 21.42 1.19 14.88
C SER A 385 21.51 1.47 13.38
#